data_bc66c460cfddb3d171e1856551a28125
#
_entry.id   bc66c460cfddb3d171e1856551a28125
#
_cell.length_a   1.000
_cell.length_b   1.000
_cell.length_c   1.000
_cell.angle_alpha   90.00
_cell.angle_beta   90.00
_cell.angle_gamma   90.00
#
_symmetry.space_group_name_H-M   'P 1'
#
loop_
_entity.id
_entity.type
_entity.pdbx_description
1 polymer ?
#
loop_
_entity_poly.entity_id
_entity_poly.type
_entity_poly.pdbx_seq_one_letter_code
_entity_poly.pdbx_strand_id
1 'polypeptide(L)'
;MYNPYCSHLRTGFFLIKKDSASSVQYIISKPKVILIQPLGDFDTKLAKLNLKALSNNHYGCRLLKPIPHFPASYCKPRDRYRADSILKFLRYKYGPDTVVIALSRQDISTTKKLIKDWGIMGLAHSPGNVCVVSTYRLDKNKLSEQLYKVSIHELGHTQGLPHCPDTTCYMRDASGGNPLNYEKDFCPKCKKVMQLKGWKV
;
A
#
# COMPACT_ATOMS: atom_id res chain seq x y z
N MET A 1 23.04 21.51 -29.27
CA MET A 1 21.67 21.97 -28.98
C MET A 1 21.32 21.54 -27.57
N TYR A 2 21.25 22.49 -26.66
CA TYR A 2 20.94 22.29 -25.22
C TYR A 2 19.43 22.04 -25.05
N ASN A 3 19.08 21.02 -24.30
CA ASN A 3 17.68 20.76 -23.90
C ASN A 3 17.47 21.24 -22.43
N PRO A 4 16.68 22.30 -22.18
CA PRO A 4 16.49 22.88 -20.85
C PRO A 4 15.17 22.42 -20.22
N TYR A 5 15.09 21.18 -19.73
CA TYR A 5 14.01 20.76 -18.81
C TYR A 5 14.58 19.84 -17.72
N CYS A 6 15.33 20.46 -16.83
CA CYS A 6 15.67 19.85 -15.56
C CYS A 6 15.65 20.95 -14.49
N SER A 7 14.49 21.15 -13.87
CA SER A 7 14.40 21.81 -12.55
C SER A 7 12.94 21.77 -12.09
N HIS A 8 12.65 21.05 -11.05
CA HIS A 8 11.90 21.40 -9.83
C HIS A 8 11.53 20.11 -9.08
N LEU A 9 12.52 19.53 -8.44
CA LEU A 9 12.29 18.70 -7.25
C LEU A 9 11.83 19.65 -6.13
N ARG A 10 10.54 19.78 -5.92
CA ARG A 10 10.03 20.36 -4.66
C ARG A 10 10.11 19.30 -3.57
N THR A 11 11.24 19.25 -2.90
CA THR A 11 11.38 18.70 -1.56
C THR A 11 10.49 19.51 -0.64
N GLY A 12 9.46 18.89 -0.09
CA GLY A 12 8.66 19.48 0.99
C GLY A 12 9.53 19.64 2.24
N PHE A 13 10.20 20.77 2.36
CA PHE A 13 10.87 21.16 3.58
C PHE A 13 9.81 21.52 4.62
N PHE A 14 9.79 20.81 5.73
CA PHE A 14 9.11 21.19 6.94
C PHE A 14 9.82 22.41 7.54
N LEU A 15 9.25 23.59 7.40
CA LEU A 15 9.67 24.76 8.15
C LEU A 15 9.18 24.62 9.59
N ILE A 16 10.10 24.33 10.51
CA ILE A 16 9.88 24.48 11.94
C ILE A 16 9.96 25.98 12.26
N LYS A 17 8.83 26.65 12.39
CA LYS A 17 8.80 27.95 13.05
C LYS A 17 8.94 27.73 14.56
N LYS A 18 10.07 28.12 15.10
CA LYS A 18 10.26 28.29 16.55
C LYS A 18 9.64 29.63 16.96
N ASP A 19 8.45 29.62 17.46
CA ASP A 19 7.93 30.70 18.28
C ASP A 19 8.03 30.32 19.73
N SER A 20 8.57 31.24 20.54
CA SER A 20 8.83 31.13 21.95
C SER A 20 7.51 31.07 22.75
N ALA A 21 7.06 29.88 23.07
CA ALA A 21 6.23 29.43 24.20
C ALA A 21 5.63 28.05 23.86
N SER A 22 6.10 27.05 24.53
CA SER A 22 5.70 25.64 24.64
C SER A 22 4.26 25.30 24.25
N SER A 23 4.01 25.07 22.95
CA SER A 23 2.97 24.17 22.48
C SER A 23 3.42 23.62 21.13
N VAL A 24 3.87 22.35 21.13
CA VAL A 24 4.07 21.59 19.88
C VAL A 24 2.68 21.37 19.30
N GLN A 25 2.25 22.24 18.39
CA GLN A 25 1.07 21.98 17.58
C GLN A 25 1.38 20.82 16.64
N TYR A 26 0.90 19.65 17.00
CA TYR A 26 0.84 18.52 16.06
C TYR A 26 -0.11 18.93 14.92
N ILE A 27 0.43 19.20 13.75
CA ILE A 27 -0.37 19.35 12.54
C ILE A 27 -0.94 17.97 12.25
N ILE A 28 -2.17 17.73 12.71
CA ILE A 28 -2.94 16.55 12.32
C ILE A 28 -3.19 16.71 10.83
N SER A 29 -2.44 15.98 10.02
CA SER A 29 -2.68 15.93 8.56
C SER A 29 -4.12 15.47 8.33
N LYS A 30 -4.87 16.17 7.44
CA LYS A 30 -6.23 15.75 7.05
C LYS A 30 -6.19 14.26 6.68
N PRO A 31 -7.16 13.45 7.15
CA PRO A 31 -7.19 12.04 6.84
C PRO A 31 -7.27 11.84 5.33
N LYS A 32 -6.32 11.08 4.78
CA LYS A 32 -6.29 10.76 3.36
C LYS A 32 -7.44 9.82 3.02
N VAL A 33 -8.05 10.02 1.86
CA VAL A 33 -9.07 9.10 1.35
C VAL A 33 -8.37 7.85 0.79
N ILE A 34 -8.86 6.67 1.17
CA ILE A 34 -8.42 5.40 0.59
C ILE A 34 -9.25 5.10 -0.66
N LEU A 35 -8.58 4.92 -1.78
CA LEU A 35 -9.18 4.48 -3.03
C LEU A 35 -8.85 3.00 -3.26
N ILE A 36 -9.85 2.15 -3.33
CA ILE A 36 -9.69 0.75 -3.73
C ILE A 36 -9.83 0.69 -5.25
N GLN A 37 -8.75 0.34 -5.94
CA GLN A 37 -8.70 0.25 -7.39
C GLN A 37 -8.58 -1.22 -7.85
N PRO A 38 -9.68 -1.87 -8.25
CA PRO A 38 -9.61 -3.18 -8.87
C PRO A 38 -8.88 -3.13 -10.22
N LEU A 39 -8.04 -4.15 -10.50
CA LEU A 39 -7.34 -4.31 -11.76
C LEU A 39 -7.88 -5.54 -12.51
N GLY A 40 -8.13 -5.38 -13.81
CA GLY A 40 -8.65 -6.44 -14.67
C GLY A 40 -10.04 -6.91 -14.21
N ASP A 41 -10.21 -8.22 -14.16
CA ASP A 41 -11.43 -8.94 -13.78
C ASP A 41 -11.48 -9.28 -12.27
N PHE A 42 -10.96 -8.40 -11.42
CA PHE A 42 -11.00 -8.62 -9.97
C PHE A 42 -12.45 -8.73 -9.45
N ASP A 43 -12.70 -9.71 -8.58
CA ASP A 43 -14.03 -9.96 -8.01
C ASP A 43 -14.56 -8.73 -7.24
N THR A 44 -15.65 -8.18 -7.74
CA THR A 44 -16.31 -7.00 -7.16
C THR A 44 -16.85 -7.27 -5.75
N LYS A 45 -17.34 -8.49 -5.46
CA LYS A 45 -17.83 -8.85 -4.13
C LYS A 45 -16.68 -8.85 -3.12
N LEU A 46 -15.56 -9.43 -3.50
CA LEU A 46 -14.36 -9.45 -2.67
C LEU A 46 -13.79 -8.04 -2.46
N ALA A 47 -13.79 -7.20 -3.50
CA ALA A 47 -13.37 -5.80 -3.37
C ALA A 47 -14.26 -5.02 -2.40
N LYS A 48 -15.59 -5.24 -2.42
CA LYS A 48 -16.53 -4.64 -1.46
C LYS A 48 -16.31 -5.13 -0.04
N LEU A 49 -15.99 -6.41 0.17
CA LEU A 49 -15.66 -6.95 1.49
C LEU A 49 -14.38 -6.32 2.05
N ASN A 50 -13.35 -6.18 1.22
CA ASN A 50 -12.11 -5.50 1.61
C ASN A 50 -12.34 -4.01 1.94
N LEU A 51 -13.13 -3.32 1.12
CA LEU A 51 -13.56 -1.94 1.38
C LEU A 51 -14.23 -1.82 2.75
N LYS A 52 -15.22 -2.69 3.05
CA LYS A 52 -15.94 -2.68 4.32
C LYS A 52 -14.99 -2.90 5.50
N ALA A 53 -14.09 -3.87 5.41
CA ALA A 53 -13.11 -4.16 6.46
C ALA A 53 -12.17 -2.97 6.72
N LEU A 54 -11.69 -2.32 5.66
CA LEU A 54 -10.84 -1.11 5.76
C LEU A 54 -11.62 0.09 6.30
N SER A 55 -12.89 0.28 5.90
CA SER A 55 -13.70 1.43 6.34
C SER A 55 -13.97 1.45 7.83
N ASN A 56 -14.01 0.29 8.48
CA ASN A 56 -14.22 0.20 9.93
C ASN A 56 -13.08 0.86 10.74
N ASN A 57 -11.90 0.97 10.13
CA ASN A 57 -10.69 1.45 10.78
C ASN A 57 -10.14 2.75 10.15
N HIS A 58 -10.75 3.26 9.07
CA HIS A 58 -10.17 4.37 8.30
C HIS A 58 -11.22 5.37 7.84
N TYR A 59 -10.80 6.62 7.70
CA TYR A 59 -11.63 7.70 7.18
C TYR A 59 -11.73 7.64 5.66
N GLY A 60 -12.96 7.57 5.14
CA GLY A 60 -13.25 7.80 3.74
C GLY A 60 -12.63 6.78 2.77
N CYS A 61 -13.23 5.60 2.65
CA CYS A 61 -12.86 4.62 1.63
C CYS A 61 -13.81 4.69 0.44
N ARG A 62 -13.29 4.57 -0.78
CA ARG A 62 -14.06 4.50 -2.02
C ARG A 62 -13.62 3.34 -2.89
N LEU A 63 -14.58 2.60 -3.42
CA LEU A 63 -14.33 1.60 -4.45
C LEU A 63 -14.47 2.26 -5.83
N LEU A 64 -13.42 2.15 -6.64
CA LEU A 64 -13.40 2.66 -8.00
C LEU A 64 -13.89 1.62 -9.01
N LYS A 65 -14.27 2.06 -10.20
CA LYS A 65 -14.51 1.15 -11.33
C LYS A 65 -13.22 0.40 -11.68
N PRO A 66 -13.30 -0.89 -12.04
CA PRO A 66 -12.13 -1.63 -12.50
C PRO A 66 -11.44 -0.96 -13.68
N ILE A 67 -10.11 -1.05 -13.73
CA ILE A 67 -9.32 -0.66 -14.90
C ILE A 67 -8.49 -1.86 -15.38
N PRO A 68 -8.15 -1.95 -16.66
CA PRO A 68 -7.25 -3.00 -17.15
C PRO A 68 -5.91 -3.01 -16.40
N HIS A 69 -5.28 -4.18 -16.35
CA HIS A 69 -3.87 -4.22 -15.96
C HIS A 69 -3.02 -3.39 -16.93
N PHE A 70 -2.03 -2.71 -16.38
CA PHE A 70 -1.10 -1.93 -17.20
C PHE A 70 -0.25 -2.86 -18.07
N PRO A 71 -0.37 -2.84 -19.43
CA PRO A 71 0.26 -3.83 -20.30
C PRO A 71 1.79 -3.91 -20.13
N ALA A 72 2.47 -2.77 -19.95
CA ALA A 72 3.91 -2.72 -19.74
C ALA A 72 4.37 -3.29 -18.38
N SER A 73 3.44 -3.70 -17.51
CA SER A 73 3.77 -4.42 -16.28
C SER A 73 3.83 -5.93 -16.46
N TYR A 74 3.34 -6.47 -17.59
CA TYR A 74 3.30 -7.92 -17.83
C TYR A 74 4.67 -8.49 -18.18
N CYS A 75 5.05 -9.55 -17.48
CA CYS A 75 6.30 -10.30 -17.66
C CYS A 75 5.99 -11.70 -18.20
N LYS A 76 6.00 -11.85 -19.54
CA LYS A 76 5.64 -13.09 -20.25
C LYS A 76 6.40 -14.33 -19.77
N PRO A 77 7.74 -14.30 -19.56
CA PRO A 77 8.48 -15.52 -19.18
C PRO A 77 8.03 -16.16 -17.86
N ARG A 78 7.35 -15.41 -17.00
CA ARG A 78 6.90 -15.87 -15.70
C ARG A 78 5.38 -15.80 -15.54
N ASP A 79 4.66 -15.35 -16.56
CA ASP A 79 3.20 -15.11 -16.51
C ASP A 79 2.79 -14.30 -15.27
N ARG A 80 3.47 -13.16 -15.06
CA ARG A 80 3.31 -12.30 -13.87
C ARG A 80 3.25 -10.84 -14.27
N TYR A 81 2.72 -10.05 -13.35
CA TYR A 81 2.76 -8.59 -13.47
C TYR A 81 3.80 -8.00 -12.53
N ARG A 82 4.63 -7.09 -13.04
CA ARG A 82 5.63 -6.36 -12.25
C ARG A 82 4.95 -5.32 -11.37
N ALA A 83 4.97 -5.57 -10.06
CA ALA A 83 4.37 -4.66 -9.07
C ALA A 83 5.00 -3.27 -9.12
N ASP A 84 6.31 -3.17 -9.30
CA ASP A 84 7.03 -1.89 -9.46
C ASP A 84 6.44 -1.04 -10.60
N SER A 85 6.13 -1.67 -11.75
CA SER A 85 5.52 -0.99 -12.91
C SER A 85 4.08 -0.58 -12.64
N ILE A 86 3.31 -1.41 -11.92
CA ILE A 86 1.95 -1.06 -11.48
C ILE A 86 2.00 0.15 -10.56
N LEU A 87 2.89 0.17 -9.55
CA LEU A 87 3.04 1.30 -8.64
C LEU A 87 3.42 2.60 -9.37
N LYS A 88 4.35 2.52 -10.34
CA LYS A 88 4.72 3.68 -11.16
C LYS A 88 3.53 4.25 -11.91
N PHE A 89 2.71 3.40 -12.54
CA PHE A 89 1.49 3.79 -13.22
C PHE A 89 0.47 4.44 -12.28
N LEU A 90 0.22 3.83 -11.10
CA LEU A 90 -0.72 4.36 -10.11
C LEU A 90 -0.28 5.72 -9.56
N ARG A 91 1.00 5.91 -9.30
CA ARG A 91 1.55 7.22 -8.86
C ARG A 91 1.36 8.32 -9.89
N TYR A 92 1.48 7.98 -11.17
CA TYR A 92 1.20 8.93 -12.25
C TYR A 92 -0.27 9.28 -12.34
N LYS A 93 -1.16 8.29 -12.15
CA LYS A 93 -2.61 8.43 -12.28
C LYS A 93 -3.27 9.16 -11.12
N TYR A 94 -2.79 8.98 -9.90
CA TYR A 94 -3.43 9.49 -8.68
C TYR A 94 -2.53 10.49 -7.94
N GLY A 95 -3.16 11.58 -7.46
CA GLY A 95 -2.48 12.62 -6.71
C GLY A 95 -2.05 12.19 -5.29
N PRO A 96 -1.23 13.03 -4.62
CA PRO A 96 -0.64 12.70 -3.33
C PRO A 96 -1.62 12.70 -2.14
N ASP A 97 -2.80 13.30 -2.29
CA ASP A 97 -3.78 13.48 -1.20
C ASP A 97 -4.64 12.24 -0.94
N THR A 98 -4.44 11.19 -1.72
CA THR A 98 -5.17 9.92 -1.61
C THR A 98 -4.20 8.76 -1.41
N VAL A 99 -4.63 7.72 -0.70
CA VAL A 99 -3.93 6.44 -0.67
C VAL A 99 -4.66 5.47 -1.59
N VAL A 100 -3.95 4.88 -2.53
CA VAL A 100 -4.51 3.93 -3.49
C VAL A 100 -4.06 2.51 -3.14
N ILE A 101 -5.02 1.62 -2.93
CA ILE A 101 -4.79 0.18 -2.80
C ILE A 101 -5.33 -0.48 -4.07
N ALA A 102 -4.44 -0.89 -4.96
CA ALA A 102 -4.83 -1.63 -6.15
C ALA A 102 -4.98 -3.12 -5.82
N LEU A 103 -6.03 -3.76 -6.33
CA LEU A 103 -6.33 -5.16 -6.11
C LEU A 103 -6.20 -5.95 -7.41
N SER A 104 -5.40 -7.01 -7.41
CA SER A 104 -5.19 -7.92 -8.54
C SER A 104 -5.48 -9.37 -8.16
N ARG A 105 -6.05 -10.14 -9.08
CA ARG A 105 -6.10 -11.61 -8.95
C ARG A 105 -4.90 -12.31 -9.57
N GLN A 106 -4.13 -11.58 -10.38
CA GLN A 106 -2.97 -12.10 -11.09
C GLN A 106 -1.74 -12.17 -10.18
N ASP A 107 -0.82 -13.08 -10.49
CA ASP A 107 0.46 -13.15 -9.78
C ASP A 107 1.28 -11.87 -10.03
N ILE A 108 1.87 -11.35 -8.96
CA ILE A 108 2.70 -10.15 -9.01
C ILE A 108 4.11 -10.44 -8.50
N SER A 109 5.07 -9.71 -9.01
CA SER A 109 6.48 -9.87 -8.65
C SER A 109 7.20 -8.54 -8.52
N THR A 110 8.31 -8.58 -7.79
CA THR A 110 9.28 -7.47 -7.70
C THR A 110 10.70 -8.01 -7.85
N THR A 111 11.69 -7.14 -7.90
CA THR A 111 13.09 -7.54 -7.80
C THR A 111 13.52 -7.55 -6.34
N LYS A 112 13.92 -8.71 -5.84
CA LYS A 112 14.47 -8.87 -4.48
C LYS A 112 15.94 -9.29 -4.56
N LYS A 113 16.85 -8.36 -4.25
CA LYS A 113 18.31 -8.56 -4.45
C LYS A 113 18.61 -8.94 -5.91
N LEU A 114 19.18 -10.11 -6.16
CA LEU A 114 19.53 -10.60 -7.49
C LEU A 114 18.38 -11.36 -8.18
N ILE A 115 17.26 -11.62 -7.50
CA ILE A 115 16.12 -12.34 -8.05
C ILE A 115 15.17 -11.33 -8.70
N LYS A 116 15.13 -11.31 -10.04
CA LYS A 116 14.38 -10.34 -10.84
C LYS A 116 12.86 -10.48 -10.71
N ASP A 117 12.34 -11.69 -10.54
CA ASP A 117 10.90 -11.97 -10.52
C ASP A 117 10.50 -12.71 -9.25
N TRP A 118 10.83 -12.12 -8.09
CA TRP A 118 10.40 -12.65 -6.80
C TRP A 118 8.89 -12.42 -6.64
N GLY A 119 8.12 -13.53 -6.51
CA GLY A 119 6.66 -13.46 -6.32
C GLY A 119 6.31 -12.94 -4.92
N ILE A 120 5.32 -12.04 -4.86
CA ILE A 120 4.89 -11.35 -3.66
C ILE A 120 3.37 -11.31 -3.52
N MET A 121 2.87 -11.08 -2.31
CA MET A 121 1.44 -10.87 -2.04
C MET A 121 1.04 -9.41 -2.19
N GLY A 122 1.96 -8.49 -1.91
CA GLY A 122 1.76 -7.06 -2.06
C GLY A 122 3.07 -6.30 -2.24
N LEU A 123 2.97 -5.04 -2.61
CA LEU A 123 4.07 -4.08 -2.67
C LEU A 123 3.54 -2.67 -2.49
N ALA A 124 4.20 -1.89 -1.66
CA ALA A 124 3.91 -0.47 -1.48
C ALA A 124 5.07 0.43 -1.92
N HIS A 125 4.75 1.62 -2.38
CA HIS A 125 5.72 2.71 -2.43
C HIS A 125 5.86 3.28 -1.01
N SER A 126 7.03 3.15 -0.41
CA SER A 126 7.26 3.46 1.02
C SER A 126 8.38 4.48 1.23
N PRO A 127 8.13 5.62 1.94
CA PRO A 127 6.80 6.16 2.19
C PRO A 127 6.14 6.66 0.90
N GLY A 128 4.81 6.63 0.84
CA GLY A 128 4.11 7.05 -0.36
C GLY A 128 2.59 7.01 -0.24
N ASN A 129 1.93 6.80 -1.38
CA ASN A 129 0.47 6.84 -1.43
C ASN A 129 -0.15 5.75 -2.32
N VAL A 130 0.64 4.81 -2.83
CA VAL A 130 0.13 3.73 -3.67
C VAL A 130 0.69 2.38 -3.23
N CYS A 131 -0.15 1.36 -3.27
CA CYS A 131 0.24 -0.03 -3.12
C CYS A 131 -0.59 -0.93 -4.03
N VAL A 132 -0.10 -2.15 -4.26
CA VAL A 132 -0.81 -3.20 -4.98
C VAL A 132 -0.82 -4.48 -4.14
N VAL A 133 -1.96 -5.15 -4.11
CA VAL A 133 -2.18 -6.41 -3.41
C VAL A 133 -2.73 -7.45 -4.40
N SER A 134 -2.20 -8.65 -4.34
CA SER A 134 -2.64 -9.78 -5.16
C SER A 134 -3.26 -10.89 -4.31
N THR A 135 -4.37 -11.45 -4.80
CA THR A 135 -4.99 -12.62 -4.19
C THR A 135 -4.41 -13.95 -4.67
N TYR A 136 -3.49 -13.91 -5.63
CA TYR A 136 -2.96 -15.12 -6.27
C TYR A 136 -2.34 -16.12 -5.27
N ARG A 137 -1.58 -15.61 -4.29
CA ARG A 137 -0.83 -16.37 -3.29
C ARG A 137 -1.56 -16.53 -1.96
N LEU A 138 -2.78 -16.03 -1.85
CA LEU A 138 -3.57 -16.12 -0.63
C LEU A 138 -4.30 -17.47 -0.52
N ASP A 139 -4.57 -17.90 0.71
CA ASP A 139 -5.39 -19.07 1.00
C ASP A 139 -6.82 -18.85 0.51
N LYS A 140 -7.29 -19.72 -0.36
CA LYS A 140 -8.63 -19.62 -0.98
C LYS A 140 -9.76 -19.74 0.03
N ASN A 141 -9.53 -20.46 1.13
CA ASN A 141 -10.52 -20.65 2.21
C ASN A 141 -10.59 -19.43 3.15
N LYS A 142 -9.55 -18.58 3.16
CA LYS A 142 -9.44 -17.38 4.01
C LYS A 142 -9.24 -16.10 3.21
N LEU A 143 -9.69 -16.10 1.97
CA LEU A 143 -9.32 -15.10 0.97
C LEU A 143 -9.65 -13.66 1.40
N SER A 144 -10.86 -13.43 1.94
CA SER A 144 -11.29 -12.10 2.39
C SER A 144 -10.49 -11.60 3.60
N GLU A 145 -10.22 -12.46 4.57
CA GLU A 145 -9.41 -12.14 5.74
C GLU A 145 -7.97 -11.82 5.35
N GLN A 146 -7.36 -12.68 4.55
CA GLN A 146 -5.98 -12.50 4.14
C GLN A 146 -5.81 -11.30 3.21
N LEU A 147 -6.79 -11.02 2.32
CA LEU A 147 -6.78 -9.82 1.49
C LEU A 147 -6.77 -8.55 2.34
N TYR A 148 -7.60 -8.51 3.39
CA TYR A 148 -7.59 -7.38 4.34
C TYR A 148 -6.22 -7.23 5.02
N LYS A 149 -5.64 -8.31 5.53
CA LYS A 149 -4.34 -8.27 6.23
C LYS A 149 -3.21 -7.78 5.33
N VAL A 150 -3.13 -8.25 4.09
CA VAL A 150 -2.14 -7.73 3.13
C VAL A 150 -2.44 -6.27 2.79
N SER A 151 -3.71 -5.88 2.62
CA SER A 151 -4.07 -4.48 2.34
C SER A 151 -3.65 -3.54 3.46
N ILE A 152 -3.84 -3.93 4.72
CA ILE A 152 -3.43 -3.11 5.89
C ILE A 152 -1.91 -3.09 6.08
N HIS A 153 -1.21 -4.19 5.78
CA HIS A 153 0.24 -4.28 5.74
C HIS A 153 0.83 -3.28 4.72
N GLU A 154 0.35 -3.31 3.48
CA GLU A 154 0.82 -2.41 2.44
C GLU A 154 0.43 -0.95 2.72
N LEU A 155 -0.73 -0.71 3.34
CA LEU A 155 -1.09 0.61 3.85
C LEU A 155 -0.04 1.10 4.87
N GLY A 156 0.37 0.25 5.81
CA GLY A 156 1.41 0.57 6.78
C GLY A 156 2.72 1.00 6.11
N HIS A 157 3.14 0.28 5.07
CA HIS A 157 4.31 0.67 4.28
C HIS A 157 4.14 2.02 3.59
N THR A 158 2.96 2.34 3.04
CA THR A 158 2.72 3.69 2.46
C THR A 158 2.88 4.79 3.51
N GLN A 159 2.65 4.50 4.78
CA GLN A 159 2.85 5.44 5.88
C GLN A 159 4.30 5.45 6.42
N GLY A 160 5.19 4.65 5.85
CA GLY A 160 6.61 4.60 6.21
C GLY A 160 6.94 3.59 7.32
N LEU A 161 6.01 2.70 7.68
CA LEU A 161 6.32 1.61 8.61
C LEU A 161 7.26 0.60 7.94
N PRO A 162 8.38 0.24 8.55
CA PRO A 162 9.19 -0.90 8.14
C PRO A 162 8.54 -2.21 8.58
N HIS A 163 9.10 -3.35 8.15
CA HIS A 163 8.75 -4.64 8.73
C HIS A 163 9.00 -4.67 10.23
N CYS A 164 8.14 -5.39 10.95
CA CYS A 164 8.16 -5.52 12.40
C CYS A 164 8.60 -6.93 12.82
N PRO A 165 9.45 -7.07 13.85
CA PRO A 165 9.85 -8.38 14.35
C PRO A 165 8.75 -9.11 15.14
N ASP A 166 7.69 -8.41 15.57
CA ASP A 166 6.56 -9.03 16.27
C ASP A 166 5.80 -9.95 15.32
N THR A 167 5.70 -11.21 15.69
CA THR A 167 5.14 -12.29 14.87
C THR A 167 3.62 -12.21 14.69
N THR A 168 2.93 -11.41 15.51
CA THR A 168 1.48 -11.20 15.46
C THR A 168 1.09 -9.86 14.83
N CYS A 169 2.08 -9.01 14.55
CA CYS A 169 1.86 -7.69 13.97
C CYS A 169 1.56 -7.76 12.47
N TYR A 170 0.60 -6.94 12.00
CA TYR A 170 0.34 -6.80 10.56
C TYR A 170 1.56 -6.38 9.73
N MET A 171 2.59 -5.77 10.36
CA MET A 171 3.84 -5.39 9.68
C MET A 171 4.90 -6.50 9.66
N ARG A 172 4.58 -7.74 10.01
CA ARG A 172 5.52 -8.86 9.97
C ARG A 172 6.02 -9.12 8.54
N ASP A 173 7.33 -9.37 8.38
CA ASP A 173 7.88 -9.83 7.09
C ASP A 173 7.42 -11.26 6.80
N ALA A 174 6.84 -11.46 5.63
CA ALA A 174 6.44 -12.78 5.16
C ALA A 174 7.63 -13.71 4.88
N SER A 175 8.82 -13.17 4.63
CA SER A 175 10.08 -13.91 4.37
C SER A 175 9.92 -15.02 3.32
N GLY A 176 9.02 -14.83 2.35
CA GLY A 176 8.72 -15.81 1.29
C GLY A 176 7.65 -16.85 1.64
N GLY A 177 7.08 -16.80 2.84
CA GLY A 177 5.95 -17.64 3.28
C GLY A 177 4.60 -16.92 3.26
N ASN A 178 3.63 -17.45 3.98
CA ASN A 178 2.33 -16.83 4.25
C ASN A 178 2.03 -16.83 5.76
N PRO A 179 2.48 -15.80 6.51
CA PRO A 179 2.30 -15.72 7.95
C PRO A 179 0.91 -15.18 8.35
N LEU A 180 0.04 -14.82 7.42
CA LEU A 180 -1.20 -14.07 7.64
C LEU A 180 -2.15 -14.72 8.65
N ASN A 181 -2.10 -16.03 8.85
CA ASN A 181 -2.93 -16.72 9.85
C ASN A 181 -2.53 -16.38 11.31
N TYR A 182 -1.30 -15.92 11.53
CA TYR A 182 -0.78 -15.58 12.86
C TYR A 182 -0.90 -14.10 13.18
N GLU A 183 -1.03 -13.25 12.17
CA GLU A 183 -1.19 -11.81 12.32
C GLU A 183 -2.58 -11.47 12.88
N LYS A 184 -2.63 -10.56 13.84
CA LYS A 184 -3.86 -10.19 14.57
C LYS A 184 -4.18 -8.71 14.50
N ASP A 185 -3.16 -7.85 14.69
CA ASP A 185 -3.31 -6.39 14.76
C ASP A 185 -1.93 -5.73 14.55
N PHE A 186 -1.89 -4.40 14.45
CA PHE A 186 -0.64 -3.68 14.66
C PHE A 186 -0.17 -3.83 16.11
N CYS A 187 1.10 -4.14 16.33
CA CYS A 187 1.65 -4.08 17.68
C CYS A 187 1.60 -2.64 18.23
N PRO A 188 1.72 -2.43 19.55
CA PRO A 188 1.59 -1.09 20.16
C PRO A 188 2.50 -0.02 19.52
N LYS A 189 3.71 -0.41 19.11
CA LYS A 189 4.68 0.48 18.45
C LYS A 189 4.18 0.90 17.05
N CYS A 190 3.77 -0.04 16.23
CA CYS A 190 3.26 0.24 14.89
C CYS A 190 1.93 0.99 14.93
N LYS A 191 1.03 0.62 15.84
CA LYS A 191 -0.24 1.30 16.10
C LYS A 191 -0.04 2.77 16.43
N LYS A 192 0.89 3.08 17.35
CA LYS A 192 1.23 4.47 17.70
C LYS A 192 1.66 5.29 16.48
N VAL A 193 2.50 4.72 15.61
CA VAL A 193 2.93 5.42 14.39
C VAL A 193 1.75 5.69 13.45
N MET A 194 0.88 4.68 13.24
CA MET A 194 -0.32 4.85 12.41
C MET A 194 -1.26 5.93 12.97
N GLN A 195 -1.49 5.93 14.28
CA GLN A 195 -2.31 6.94 14.97
C GLN A 195 -1.74 8.36 14.82
N LEU A 196 -0.42 8.54 14.94
CA LEU A 196 0.25 9.82 14.68
C LEU A 196 0.09 10.30 13.24
N LYS A 197 -0.16 9.39 12.30
CA LYS A 197 -0.47 9.68 10.88
C LYS A 197 -1.97 9.91 10.65
N GLY A 198 -2.81 9.90 11.70
CA GLY A 198 -4.24 10.14 11.63
C GLY A 198 -5.10 8.92 11.30
N TRP A 199 -4.53 7.71 11.36
CA TRP A 199 -5.27 6.47 11.13
C TRP A 199 -5.92 5.96 12.42
N LYS A 200 -7.17 5.50 12.32
CA LYS A 200 -7.84 4.74 13.39
C LYS A 200 -7.42 3.28 13.28
N VAL A 201 -6.54 2.82 14.14
CA VAL A 201 -6.05 1.45 14.16
C VAL A 201 -5.93 0.92 15.59
#